data_a00729f52527ae5c0693dfe2cc271fda
#
_entry.id   a00729f52527ae5c0693dfe2cc271fda
#
_cell.length_a   1.000
_cell.length_b   1.000
_cell.length_c   1.000
_cell.angle_alpha   90.00
_cell.angle_beta   90.00
_cell.angle_gamma   90.00
#
_symmetry.space_group_name_H-M   'P 1'
#
loop_
_entity.id
_entity.type
_entity.pdbx_description
1 polymer ?
#
loop_
_entity_poly.entity_id
_entity_poly.type
_entity_poly.pdbx_seq_one_letter_code
_entity_poly.pdbx_strand_id
1 'polypeptide(L)'
;MTLKKLLLLIISLSFINVVTAFDDFVINDIRIVGLQRVSTGSIFNVIPVSVGDRVDKRKVGDITRALFATEQFDDIQIGKELSTLIITVQERPSISAINISGNKALKTEQLLESLNGVEIAEGKVYKRSTLEKMKSELVRSYASQGRYGASVEVDEINKPRNRVEVGIVVDEGESATIESINILGNKLFTDDELLRSFELGEGSILSFLTSDNQYSREKLQGDIENLESYYLDRGYLKFSLESTQVSLTRDRKGIHITFGLIEGDQYTVSEVSVIGNIPIKAEAYETVIQSQKNKVYSQAAITAIEEFFTTVLGNEGYAFAEVKGSPEINEDTQEVDLVFAVNAGKRTYTRKIIFAGNQITQDEVLRREMRQFEGAPTSDERIQNSKVRLERLGYFKDVTVETIPVPGTDDQVDAVYQVEEETTGQIGGNVGYSDFGLMLGFNLNERNFLGSGNTVGVSINKSVYQESYNLSFFDPYYTMDGVSRGYNAYFRETDYGEFNIANYLTNSAGVGLQFGYPISDTQRVGLNITYDKTDIDSGTLPAREISDFLTSEGNIFETLSVQAVWSRV
;
A
#
# COMPACT_ATOMS: atom_id res chain seq x y z
N MET A 1 21.94 -85.73 -5.07
CA MET A 1 21.99 -84.26 -5.42
C MET A 1 21.98 -84.20 -6.93
N THR A 2 20.79 -83.85 -7.45
CA THR A 2 20.42 -84.06 -8.85
C THR A 2 21.01 -83.02 -9.78
N LEU A 3 21.42 -83.42 -10.94
CA LEU A 3 22.04 -82.68 -12.05
C LEU A 3 21.35 -81.31 -12.31
N LYS A 4 20.06 -81.14 -11.97
CA LYS A 4 19.32 -79.86 -12.04
C LYS A 4 19.81 -78.77 -11.09
N LYS A 5 20.36 -79.11 -9.92
CA LYS A 5 20.94 -78.11 -8.97
C LYS A 5 22.30 -77.62 -9.38
N LEU A 6 23.06 -78.43 -10.13
CA LEU A 6 24.35 -78.03 -10.69
C LEU A 6 24.20 -77.09 -11.89
N LEU A 7 23.15 -77.28 -12.71
CA LEU A 7 22.83 -76.41 -13.85
C LEU A 7 22.34 -75.02 -13.40
N LEU A 8 21.58 -74.96 -12.28
CA LEU A 8 21.14 -73.67 -11.71
C LEU A 8 22.28 -72.88 -11.05
N LEU A 9 23.30 -73.56 -10.55
CA LEU A 9 24.48 -72.93 -9.98
C LEU A 9 25.41 -72.34 -11.08
N ILE A 10 25.45 -72.96 -12.27
CA ILE A 10 26.23 -72.47 -13.41
C ILE A 10 25.57 -71.29 -14.09
N ILE A 11 24.22 -71.23 -14.13
CA ILE A 11 23.46 -70.09 -14.69
C ILE A 11 23.50 -68.87 -13.74
N SER A 12 23.65 -69.05 -12.42
CA SER A 12 23.78 -67.93 -11.47
C SER A 12 25.18 -67.28 -11.45
N LEU A 13 26.21 -67.91 -12.04
CA LEU A 13 27.56 -67.38 -12.12
C LEU A 13 27.84 -66.58 -13.39
N SER A 14 26.90 -66.48 -14.36
CA SER A 14 27.12 -65.83 -15.64
C SER A 14 26.65 -64.36 -15.69
N PHE A 15 26.13 -63.79 -14.60
CA PHE A 15 25.89 -62.34 -14.46
C PHE A 15 26.92 -61.67 -13.57
N ILE A 16 28.23 -61.89 -13.87
CA ILE A 16 29.25 -60.93 -13.42
C ILE A 16 29.06 -59.71 -14.32
N ASN A 17 28.34 -58.71 -13.81
CA ASN A 17 28.46 -57.38 -14.36
C ASN A 17 29.91 -56.95 -14.24
N VAL A 18 30.65 -57.02 -15.35
CA VAL A 18 31.96 -56.40 -15.48
C VAL A 18 31.70 -54.88 -15.33
N VAL A 19 31.91 -54.38 -14.13
CA VAL A 19 32.08 -52.95 -13.91
C VAL A 19 33.34 -52.59 -14.69
N THR A 20 33.20 -52.19 -15.94
CA THR A 20 34.30 -51.63 -16.74
C THR A 20 34.76 -50.39 -16.00
N ALA A 21 35.99 -50.49 -15.44
CA ALA A 21 36.66 -49.31 -14.91
C ALA A 21 36.79 -48.29 -16.03
N PHE A 22 36.42 -47.04 -15.75
CA PHE A 22 36.59 -45.95 -16.71
C PHE A 22 38.08 -45.77 -16.98
N ASP A 23 38.56 -46.19 -18.16
CA ASP A 23 39.95 -46.05 -18.56
C ASP A 23 40.26 -44.61 -18.96
N ASP A 24 41.33 -44.04 -18.43
CA ASP A 24 41.81 -42.73 -18.79
C ASP A 24 42.07 -42.61 -20.31
N PHE A 25 41.68 -41.52 -20.92
CA PHE A 25 41.90 -41.26 -22.35
C PHE A 25 42.13 -39.76 -22.62
N VAL A 26 42.70 -39.46 -23.79
CA VAL A 26 42.85 -38.09 -24.28
C VAL A 26 41.65 -37.76 -25.17
N ILE A 27 41.06 -36.63 -24.95
CA ILE A 27 39.89 -36.16 -25.70
C ILE A 27 40.31 -35.69 -27.08
N ASN A 28 39.85 -36.34 -28.13
CA ASN A 28 40.01 -35.87 -29.51
C ASN A 28 38.79 -35.10 -30.00
N ASP A 29 37.62 -35.37 -29.42
CA ASP A 29 36.35 -34.71 -29.74
C ASP A 29 35.41 -34.77 -28.52
N ILE A 30 34.49 -33.79 -28.41
CA ILE A 30 33.45 -33.76 -27.38
C ILE A 30 32.10 -33.68 -28.08
N ARG A 31 31.25 -34.68 -27.85
CA ARG A 31 29.91 -34.77 -28.39
C ARG A 31 28.90 -34.64 -27.26
N ILE A 32 27.96 -33.68 -27.43
CA ILE A 32 26.86 -33.46 -26.49
C ILE A 32 25.58 -33.95 -27.13
N VAL A 33 24.81 -34.75 -26.41
CA VAL A 33 23.58 -35.39 -26.89
C VAL A 33 22.46 -35.10 -25.91
N GLY A 34 21.25 -34.86 -26.40
CA GLY A 34 20.05 -34.66 -25.57
C GLY A 34 19.65 -33.19 -25.36
N LEU A 35 20.40 -32.24 -25.92
CA LEU A 35 20.07 -30.82 -25.85
C LEU A 35 18.80 -30.50 -26.67
N GLN A 36 17.92 -29.69 -26.10
CA GLN A 36 16.70 -29.22 -26.75
C GLN A 36 16.59 -27.69 -26.74
N ARG A 37 16.93 -27.05 -25.63
CA ARG A 37 16.82 -25.62 -25.37
C ARG A 37 18.18 -24.99 -25.07
N VAL A 38 19.02 -25.71 -24.33
CA VAL A 38 20.35 -25.24 -23.95
C VAL A 38 21.28 -25.29 -25.16
N SER A 39 22.01 -24.22 -25.42
CA SER A 39 22.97 -24.20 -26.53
C SER A 39 24.21 -25.05 -26.22
N THR A 40 24.78 -25.70 -27.22
CA THR A 40 26.03 -26.46 -27.07
C THR A 40 27.16 -25.56 -26.57
N GLY A 41 27.21 -24.29 -27.00
CA GLY A 41 28.21 -23.31 -26.54
C GLY A 41 28.13 -23.03 -25.03
N SER A 42 26.93 -23.00 -24.46
CA SER A 42 26.74 -22.82 -23.00
C SER A 42 27.35 -23.99 -22.21
N ILE A 43 27.24 -25.20 -22.74
CA ILE A 43 27.87 -26.38 -22.10
C ILE A 43 29.39 -26.28 -22.14
N PHE A 44 29.97 -25.92 -23.31
CA PHE A 44 31.43 -25.77 -23.43
C PHE A 44 32.00 -24.70 -22.51
N ASN A 45 31.27 -23.66 -22.19
CA ASN A 45 31.72 -22.63 -21.25
C ASN A 45 31.71 -23.09 -19.78
N VAL A 46 30.98 -24.15 -19.46
CA VAL A 46 30.82 -24.63 -18.08
C VAL A 46 31.68 -25.84 -17.77
N ILE A 47 31.90 -26.72 -18.76
CA ILE A 47 32.70 -27.94 -18.51
C ILE A 47 34.17 -27.59 -18.34
N PRO A 48 34.87 -28.17 -17.32
CA PRO A 48 36.27 -27.89 -16.99
C PRO A 48 37.25 -28.75 -17.83
N VAL A 49 36.92 -29.03 -19.10
CA VAL A 49 37.74 -29.83 -20.02
C VAL A 49 37.66 -29.34 -21.46
N SER A 50 38.73 -29.50 -22.20
CA SER A 50 38.85 -29.15 -23.61
C SER A 50 39.40 -30.31 -24.44
N VAL A 51 39.28 -30.22 -25.77
CA VAL A 51 39.93 -31.17 -26.69
C VAL A 51 41.43 -31.13 -26.47
N GLY A 52 42.05 -32.31 -26.32
CA GLY A 52 43.47 -32.49 -25.96
C GLY A 52 43.71 -32.81 -24.48
N ASP A 53 42.74 -32.63 -23.63
CA ASP A 53 42.82 -32.95 -22.20
C ASP A 53 42.76 -34.47 -21.97
N ARG A 54 43.44 -34.91 -20.91
CA ARG A 54 43.29 -36.28 -20.39
C ARG A 54 42.15 -36.35 -19.40
N VAL A 55 41.16 -37.21 -19.62
CA VAL A 55 40.02 -37.45 -18.71
C VAL A 55 40.25 -38.71 -17.91
N ASP A 56 40.18 -38.53 -16.61
CA ASP A 56 40.16 -39.58 -15.60
C ASP A 56 38.80 -39.56 -14.86
N LYS A 57 38.61 -40.51 -13.95
CA LYS A 57 37.38 -40.59 -13.14
C LYS A 57 37.08 -39.32 -12.32
N ARG A 58 38.12 -38.56 -11.92
CA ARG A 58 37.96 -37.31 -11.16
C ARG A 58 37.42 -36.22 -12.07
N LYS A 59 37.98 -36.05 -13.26
CA LYS A 59 37.48 -35.05 -14.24
C LYS A 59 36.07 -35.36 -14.70
N VAL A 60 35.68 -36.64 -14.84
CA VAL A 60 34.26 -37.01 -15.09
C VAL A 60 33.37 -36.48 -13.96
N GLY A 61 33.78 -36.65 -12.71
CA GLY A 61 33.05 -36.11 -11.56
C GLY A 61 32.98 -34.56 -11.56
N ASP A 62 34.07 -33.90 -12.00
CA ASP A 62 34.11 -32.43 -12.09
C ASP A 62 33.19 -31.91 -13.18
N ILE A 63 33.18 -32.56 -14.37
CA ILE A 63 32.24 -32.24 -15.45
C ILE A 63 30.78 -32.41 -14.98
N THR A 64 30.50 -33.55 -14.34
CA THR A 64 29.16 -33.84 -13.83
C THR A 64 28.69 -32.77 -12.82
N ARG A 65 29.56 -32.41 -11.86
CA ARG A 65 29.27 -31.37 -10.87
C ARG A 65 29.07 -29.99 -11.50
N ALA A 66 29.93 -29.61 -12.46
CA ALA A 66 29.82 -28.33 -13.16
C ALA A 66 28.50 -28.20 -13.94
N LEU A 67 28.08 -29.26 -14.61
CA LEU A 67 26.84 -29.29 -15.35
C LEU A 67 25.61 -29.32 -14.41
N PHE A 68 25.62 -30.10 -13.32
CA PHE A 68 24.53 -30.08 -12.34
C PHE A 68 24.41 -28.71 -11.61
N ALA A 69 25.55 -28.02 -11.41
CA ALA A 69 25.57 -26.69 -10.80
C ALA A 69 24.83 -25.62 -11.65
N THR A 70 24.63 -25.87 -12.94
CA THR A 70 23.80 -25.00 -13.79
C THR A 70 22.30 -25.13 -13.53
N GLU A 71 21.89 -26.18 -12.80
CA GLU A 71 20.50 -26.54 -12.47
C GLU A 71 19.59 -26.77 -13.68
N GLN A 72 20.14 -26.87 -14.90
CA GLN A 72 19.38 -27.03 -16.13
C GLN A 72 19.10 -28.49 -16.50
N PHE A 73 19.76 -29.44 -15.84
CA PHE A 73 19.71 -30.86 -16.20
C PHE A 73 19.10 -31.71 -15.09
N ASP A 74 18.33 -32.70 -15.50
CA ASP A 74 17.73 -33.71 -14.61
C ASP A 74 18.63 -34.94 -14.51
N ASP A 75 19.24 -35.33 -15.64
CA ASP A 75 20.21 -36.42 -15.69
C ASP A 75 21.40 -36.05 -16.59
N ILE A 76 22.59 -36.54 -16.20
CA ILE A 76 23.83 -36.33 -16.93
C ILE A 76 24.62 -37.65 -16.91
N GLN A 77 24.83 -38.19 -18.10
CA GLN A 77 25.59 -39.40 -18.30
C GLN A 77 26.83 -39.07 -19.13
N ILE A 78 27.99 -39.50 -18.64
CA ILE A 78 29.27 -39.29 -19.33
C ILE A 78 29.80 -40.63 -19.80
N GLY A 79 29.99 -40.74 -21.11
CA GLY A 79 30.49 -41.93 -21.78
C GLY A 79 31.74 -41.66 -22.62
N LYS A 80 32.36 -42.73 -23.08
CA LYS A 80 33.50 -42.72 -23.99
C LYS A 80 33.17 -43.57 -25.21
N GLU A 81 33.42 -43.05 -26.38
CA GLU A 81 33.38 -43.78 -27.65
C GLU A 81 34.71 -43.55 -28.37
N LEU A 82 35.58 -44.55 -28.39
CA LEU A 82 36.97 -44.42 -28.85
C LEU A 82 37.72 -43.32 -28.09
N SER A 83 38.01 -42.17 -28.70
CA SER A 83 38.65 -41.00 -28.10
C SER A 83 37.70 -39.78 -28.04
N THR A 84 36.40 -39.98 -28.22
CA THR A 84 35.35 -38.96 -28.11
C THR A 84 34.70 -39.04 -26.74
N LEU A 85 34.64 -37.90 -26.04
CA LEU A 85 33.88 -37.75 -24.81
C LEU A 85 32.42 -37.51 -25.17
N ILE A 86 31.53 -38.41 -24.77
CA ILE A 86 30.09 -38.26 -24.99
C ILE A 86 29.45 -37.81 -23.68
N ILE A 87 28.79 -36.65 -23.73
CA ILE A 87 28.02 -36.10 -22.63
C ILE A 87 26.54 -36.17 -23.03
N THR A 88 25.82 -37.12 -22.47
CA THR A 88 24.38 -37.24 -22.67
C THR A 88 23.65 -36.53 -21.54
N VAL A 89 22.81 -35.57 -21.87
CA VAL A 89 22.09 -34.77 -20.90
C VAL A 89 20.58 -34.89 -21.12
N GLN A 90 19.85 -34.86 -20.02
CA GLN A 90 18.41 -34.71 -20.03
C GLN A 90 18.06 -33.33 -19.43
N GLU A 91 17.60 -32.42 -20.27
CA GLU A 91 17.25 -31.09 -19.80
C GLU A 91 15.99 -31.13 -18.93
N ARG A 92 15.98 -30.34 -17.85
CA ARG A 92 14.78 -30.10 -17.07
C ARG A 92 13.75 -29.35 -17.91
N PRO A 93 12.45 -29.68 -17.80
CA PRO A 93 11.43 -28.94 -18.53
C PRO A 93 11.37 -27.48 -18.09
N SER A 94 10.87 -26.61 -18.94
CA SER A 94 10.53 -25.24 -18.59
C SER A 94 9.05 -25.11 -18.27
N ILE A 95 8.70 -24.23 -17.35
CA ILE A 95 7.31 -23.94 -16.98
C ILE A 95 6.65 -23.19 -18.14
N SER A 96 5.56 -23.74 -18.67
CA SER A 96 4.78 -23.12 -19.77
C SER A 96 3.62 -22.28 -19.27
N ALA A 97 3.04 -22.62 -18.13
CA ALA A 97 1.98 -21.90 -17.46
C ALA A 97 1.89 -22.35 -16.00
N ILE A 98 1.38 -21.48 -15.14
CA ILE A 98 1.04 -21.78 -13.74
C ILE A 98 -0.42 -21.43 -13.54
N ASN A 99 -1.23 -22.42 -13.17
CA ASN A 99 -2.64 -22.25 -12.88
C ASN A 99 -2.88 -22.50 -11.40
N ILE A 100 -3.41 -21.50 -10.69
CA ILE A 100 -3.76 -21.61 -9.28
C ILE A 100 -5.29 -21.59 -9.16
N SER A 101 -5.83 -22.48 -8.36
CA SER A 101 -7.27 -22.58 -8.12
C SER A 101 -7.58 -22.96 -6.68
N GLY A 102 -8.80 -22.59 -6.21
CA GLY A 102 -9.26 -22.90 -4.86
C GLY A 102 -8.84 -21.88 -3.80
N ASN A 103 -7.89 -20.99 -4.10
CA ASN A 103 -7.41 -19.93 -3.22
C ASN A 103 -8.41 -18.76 -3.16
N LYS A 104 -9.12 -18.60 -2.05
CA LYS A 104 -10.06 -17.50 -1.79
C LYS A 104 -9.51 -16.50 -0.79
N ALA A 105 -8.80 -16.95 0.23
CA ALA A 105 -8.23 -16.13 1.28
C ALA A 105 -6.96 -15.38 0.82
N LEU A 106 -6.15 -16.02 -0.03
CA LEU A 106 -4.97 -15.40 -0.63
C LEU A 106 -5.24 -15.09 -2.10
N LYS A 107 -4.97 -13.85 -2.52
CA LYS A 107 -5.18 -13.44 -3.91
C LYS A 107 -4.19 -14.13 -4.85
N THR A 108 -4.67 -14.54 -6.02
CA THR A 108 -3.86 -15.25 -7.03
C THR A 108 -2.64 -14.42 -7.44
N GLU A 109 -2.78 -13.11 -7.59
CA GLU A 109 -1.70 -12.19 -7.97
C GLU A 109 -0.56 -12.21 -6.94
N GLN A 110 -0.88 -12.17 -5.64
CA GLN A 110 0.10 -12.22 -4.56
C GLN A 110 0.82 -13.57 -4.51
N LEU A 111 0.10 -14.66 -4.77
CA LEU A 111 0.70 -15.99 -4.86
C LEU A 111 1.64 -16.11 -6.04
N LEU A 112 1.27 -15.59 -7.22
CA LEU A 112 2.13 -15.58 -8.41
C LEU A 112 3.39 -14.72 -8.20
N GLU A 113 3.27 -13.59 -7.54
CA GLU A 113 4.41 -12.73 -7.19
C GLU A 113 5.37 -13.45 -6.24
N SER A 114 4.85 -14.11 -5.20
CA SER A 114 5.64 -14.91 -4.26
C SER A 114 6.34 -16.08 -4.95
N LEU A 115 5.66 -16.75 -5.90
CA LEU A 115 6.23 -17.82 -6.72
C LEU A 115 7.35 -17.31 -7.61
N ASN A 116 7.20 -16.14 -8.23
CA ASN A 116 8.24 -15.52 -9.04
C ASN A 116 9.48 -15.17 -8.21
N GLY A 117 9.31 -14.75 -6.96
CA GLY A 117 10.42 -14.48 -6.02
C GLY A 117 11.28 -15.71 -5.71
N VAL A 118 10.75 -16.93 -5.86
CA VAL A 118 11.46 -18.21 -5.69
C VAL A 118 11.77 -18.90 -7.02
N GLU A 119 11.80 -18.16 -8.12
CA GLU A 119 12.09 -18.63 -9.49
C GLU A 119 11.07 -19.64 -10.06
N ILE A 120 9.86 -19.68 -9.55
CA ILE A 120 8.75 -20.44 -10.11
C ILE A 120 7.89 -19.47 -10.92
N ALA A 121 8.17 -19.36 -12.22
CA ALA A 121 7.44 -18.49 -13.14
C ALA A 121 7.45 -19.08 -14.56
N GLU A 122 6.57 -18.57 -15.43
CA GLU A 122 6.57 -18.97 -16.84
C GLU A 122 7.92 -18.71 -17.48
N GLY A 123 8.40 -19.68 -18.28
CA GLY A 123 9.70 -19.65 -18.93
C GLY A 123 10.89 -20.08 -18.06
N LYS A 124 10.74 -20.18 -16.74
CA LYS A 124 11.77 -20.66 -15.83
C LYS A 124 11.91 -22.18 -15.88
N VAL A 125 13.06 -22.66 -15.40
CA VAL A 125 13.33 -24.11 -15.30
C VAL A 125 12.50 -24.71 -14.18
N TYR A 126 11.76 -25.78 -14.48
CA TYR A 126 10.99 -26.51 -13.49
C TYR A 126 11.91 -27.29 -12.53
N LYS A 127 11.76 -27.02 -11.24
CA LYS A 127 12.48 -27.70 -10.16
C LYS A 127 11.47 -28.28 -9.17
N ARG A 128 11.30 -29.60 -9.18
CA ARG A 128 10.35 -30.28 -8.29
C ARG A 128 10.62 -29.99 -6.81
N SER A 129 11.90 -29.92 -6.42
CA SER A 129 12.28 -29.61 -5.03
C SER A 129 11.86 -28.23 -4.57
N THR A 130 11.90 -27.23 -5.46
CA THR A 130 11.45 -25.87 -5.17
C THR A 130 9.93 -25.82 -5.03
N LEU A 131 9.23 -26.57 -5.88
CA LEU A 131 7.77 -26.67 -5.84
C LEU A 131 7.25 -27.35 -4.55
N GLU A 132 7.93 -28.41 -4.09
CA GLU A 132 7.59 -29.05 -2.81
C GLU A 132 7.85 -28.18 -1.58
N LYS A 133 8.95 -27.37 -1.63
CA LYS A 133 9.19 -26.37 -0.58
C LYS A 133 8.07 -25.31 -0.58
N MET A 134 7.71 -24.77 -1.74
CA MET A 134 6.64 -23.82 -1.90
C MET A 134 5.31 -24.38 -1.39
N LYS A 135 4.93 -25.60 -1.77
CA LYS A 135 3.76 -26.31 -1.25
C LYS A 135 3.73 -26.29 0.29
N SER A 136 4.86 -26.62 0.92
CA SER A 136 4.98 -26.61 2.37
C SER A 136 4.84 -25.21 2.97
N GLU A 137 5.39 -24.18 2.31
CA GLU A 137 5.24 -22.78 2.74
C GLU A 137 3.81 -22.26 2.59
N LEU A 138 3.12 -22.62 1.50
CA LEU A 138 1.70 -22.27 1.33
C LEU A 138 0.84 -22.90 2.44
N VAL A 139 1.05 -24.18 2.74
CA VAL A 139 0.32 -24.84 3.85
C VAL A 139 0.58 -24.13 5.19
N ARG A 140 1.84 -23.70 5.46
CA ARG A 140 2.18 -22.92 6.66
C ARG A 140 1.52 -21.54 6.65
N SER A 141 1.48 -20.87 5.50
CA SER A 141 0.81 -19.58 5.35
C SER A 141 -0.68 -19.67 5.64
N TYR A 142 -1.36 -20.71 5.17
CA TYR A 142 -2.75 -20.97 5.51
C TYR A 142 -2.92 -21.33 7.00
N ALA A 143 -2.00 -22.10 7.57
CA ALA A 143 -2.06 -22.44 8.99
C ALA A 143 -1.85 -21.20 9.90
N SER A 144 -1.02 -20.23 9.49
CA SER A 144 -0.85 -18.97 10.23
C SER A 144 -2.12 -18.13 10.27
N GLN A 145 -3.00 -18.31 9.28
CA GLN A 145 -4.34 -17.70 9.21
C GLN A 145 -5.44 -18.58 9.84
N GLY A 146 -5.06 -19.56 10.65
CA GLY A 146 -6.00 -20.45 11.32
C GLY A 146 -6.58 -21.58 10.45
N ARG A 147 -6.12 -21.74 9.20
CA ARG A 147 -6.62 -22.78 8.28
C ARG A 147 -5.78 -24.05 8.38
N TYR A 148 -5.87 -24.74 9.50
CA TYR A 148 -5.05 -25.95 9.80
C TYR A 148 -5.44 -27.18 8.97
N GLY A 149 -6.60 -27.14 8.32
CA GLY A 149 -7.05 -28.17 7.39
C GLY A 149 -6.60 -27.91 5.94
N ALA A 150 -5.89 -26.83 5.68
CA ALA A 150 -5.48 -26.49 4.32
C ALA A 150 -4.57 -27.55 3.70
N SER A 151 -4.84 -27.89 2.46
CA SER A 151 -4.00 -28.76 1.64
C SER A 151 -3.72 -28.14 0.28
N VAL A 152 -2.54 -28.40 -0.23
CA VAL A 152 -2.11 -27.93 -1.54
C VAL A 152 -1.71 -29.15 -2.35
N GLU A 153 -2.37 -29.36 -3.47
CA GLU A 153 -2.02 -30.39 -4.44
C GLU A 153 -1.36 -29.73 -5.66
N VAL A 154 -0.41 -30.41 -6.24
CA VAL A 154 0.33 -29.91 -7.40
C VAL A 154 0.23 -30.96 -8.50
N ASP A 155 -0.35 -30.55 -9.62
CA ASP A 155 -0.48 -31.33 -10.83
C ASP A 155 0.53 -30.89 -11.87
N GLU A 156 1.22 -31.87 -12.47
CA GLU A 156 2.23 -31.65 -13.50
C GLU A 156 1.71 -32.19 -14.85
N ILE A 157 1.49 -31.32 -15.83
CA ILE A 157 1.03 -31.71 -17.15
C ILE A 157 2.18 -31.48 -18.14
N ASN A 158 2.75 -32.57 -18.64
CA ASN A 158 3.80 -32.51 -19.66
C ASN A 158 3.26 -31.97 -21.00
N LYS A 159 3.96 -30.98 -21.56
CA LYS A 159 3.65 -30.34 -22.82
C LYS A 159 4.75 -30.61 -23.86
N PRO A 160 4.46 -30.52 -25.17
CA PRO A 160 5.49 -30.65 -26.21
C PRO A 160 6.66 -29.67 -26.03
N ARG A 161 7.85 -30.04 -26.56
CA ARG A 161 9.09 -29.27 -26.51
C ARG A 161 9.66 -29.11 -25.10
N ASN A 162 9.67 -30.18 -24.32
CA ASN A 162 10.22 -30.23 -22.96
C ASN A 162 9.69 -29.10 -22.05
N ARG A 163 8.36 -28.95 -22.02
CA ARG A 163 7.66 -27.97 -21.17
C ARG A 163 6.72 -28.68 -20.21
N VAL A 164 6.44 -28.03 -19.09
CA VAL A 164 5.47 -28.49 -18.09
C VAL A 164 4.50 -27.35 -17.77
N GLU A 165 3.25 -27.68 -17.66
CA GLU A 165 2.22 -26.80 -17.04
C GLU A 165 2.02 -27.27 -15.62
N VAL A 166 2.07 -26.32 -14.68
CA VAL A 166 1.95 -26.56 -13.24
C VAL A 166 0.56 -26.12 -12.80
N GLY A 167 -0.25 -27.05 -12.35
CA GLY A 167 -1.53 -26.79 -11.70
C GLY A 167 -1.34 -26.82 -10.18
N ILE A 168 -1.75 -25.77 -9.48
CA ILE A 168 -1.74 -25.70 -8.02
C ILE A 168 -3.20 -25.62 -7.57
N VAL A 169 -3.66 -26.68 -6.94
CA VAL A 169 -5.02 -26.75 -6.41
C VAL A 169 -4.94 -26.61 -4.89
N VAL A 170 -5.57 -25.58 -4.39
CA VAL A 170 -5.63 -25.28 -2.96
C VAL A 170 -7.00 -25.68 -2.42
N ASP A 171 -7.01 -26.51 -1.41
CA ASP A 171 -8.16 -26.67 -0.52
C ASP A 171 -7.83 -25.94 0.78
N GLU A 172 -8.46 -24.80 0.99
CA GLU A 172 -8.16 -23.94 2.15
C GLU A 172 -8.69 -24.51 3.47
N GLY A 173 -9.63 -25.46 3.40
CA GLY A 173 -10.33 -25.96 4.58
C GLY A 173 -11.16 -24.86 5.28
N GLU A 174 -11.69 -25.19 6.43
CA GLU A 174 -12.39 -24.24 7.30
C GLU A 174 -11.36 -23.48 8.17
N SER A 175 -11.63 -22.21 8.48
CA SER A 175 -10.85 -21.46 9.47
C SER A 175 -11.19 -21.98 10.87
N ALA A 176 -10.17 -22.26 11.68
CA ALA A 176 -10.37 -22.64 13.06
C ALA A 176 -10.90 -21.44 13.86
N THR A 177 -11.90 -21.69 14.69
CA THR A 177 -12.53 -20.69 15.55
C THR A 177 -11.99 -20.77 16.98
N ILE A 178 -11.90 -19.62 17.64
CA ILE A 178 -11.49 -19.57 19.04
C ILE A 178 -12.65 -20.04 19.91
N GLU A 179 -12.43 -21.09 20.67
CA GLU A 179 -13.40 -21.65 21.62
C GLU A 179 -13.22 -21.06 23.04
N SER A 180 -11.99 -20.76 23.43
CA SER A 180 -11.71 -20.08 24.70
C SER A 180 -10.39 -19.34 24.70
N ILE A 181 -10.36 -18.21 25.42
CA ILE A 181 -9.16 -17.46 25.77
C ILE A 181 -9.08 -17.43 27.28
N ASN A 182 -8.02 -18.00 27.86
CA ASN A 182 -7.81 -18.05 29.29
C ASN A 182 -6.58 -17.24 29.67
N ILE A 183 -6.68 -16.43 30.72
CA ILE A 183 -5.56 -15.68 31.29
C ILE A 183 -5.26 -16.22 32.68
N LEU A 184 -4.02 -16.59 32.92
CA LEU A 184 -3.57 -17.17 34.19
C LEU A 184 -2.53 -16.25 34.82
N GLY A 185 -2.69 -15.96 36.10
CA GLY A 185 -1.77 -15.12 36.86
C GLY A 185 -2.27 -13.69 37.09
N ASN A 186 -3.30 -13.27 36.38
CA ASN A 186 -3.98 -11.99 36.59
C ASN A 186 -4.76 -12.02 37.91
N LYS A 187 -4.47 -11.07 38.80
CA LYS A 187 -5.13 -10.91 40.12
C LYS A 187 -5.73 -9.52 40.26
N LEU A 188 -5.17 -8.54 39.55
CA LEU A 188 -5.50 -7.12 39.67
C LEU A 188 -6.60 -6.73 38.69
N PHE A 189 -6.61 -7.34 37.51
CA PHE A 189 -7.59 -7.07 36.45
C PHE A 189 -8.34 -8.36 36.09
N THR A 190 -9.61 -8.21 35.80
CA THR A 190 -10.44 -9.34 35.37
C THR A 190 -10.16 -9.72 33.91
N ASP A 191 -10.43 -10.97 33.55
CA ASP A 191 -10.30 -11.45 32.15
C ASP A 191 -11.10 -10.56 31.20
N ASP A 192 -12.33 -10.20 31.57
CA ASP A 192 -13.20 -9.32 30.77
C ASP A 192 -12.59 -7.93 30.52
N GLU A 193 -11.82 -7.37 31.46
CA GLU A 193 -11.14 -6.08 31.27
C GLU A 193 -9.97 -6.20 30.33
N LEU A 194 -9.18 -7.26 30.43
CA LEU A 194 -8.01 -7.50 29.59
C LEU A 194 -8.41 -7.83 28.15
N LEU A 195 -9.42 -8.69 28.00
CA LEU A 195 -9.89 -9.14 26.70
C LEU A 195 -10.63 -8.06 25.87
N ARG A 196 -11.05 -6.94 26.49
CA ARG A 196 -11.68 -5.83 25.74
C ARG A 196 -10.77 -5.18 24.71
N SER A 197 -9.46 -5.24 24.88
CA SER A 197 -8.49 -4.67 23.95
C SER A 197 -8.04 -5.65 22.87
N PHE A 198 -8.51 -6.91 22.91
CA PHE A 198 -8.12 -7.96 21.98
C PHE A 198 -8.91 -7.86 20.68
N GLU A 199 -8.24 -8.14 19.59
CA GLU A 199 -8.88 -8.37 18.29
C GLU A 199 -9.46 -9.80 18.18
N LEU A 200 -8.84 -10.74 18.91
CA LEU A 200 -9.29 -12.12 19.01
C LEU A 200 -10.33 -12.25 20.12
N GLY A 201 -11.43 -12.90 19.82
CA GLY A 201 -12.52 -13.12 20.76
C GLY A 201 -13.11 -14.53 20.67
N GLU A 202 -13.75 -14.93 21.77
CA GLU A 202 -14.61 -16.12 21.77
C GLU A 202 -15.84 -15.86 20.90
N GLY A 203 -16.29 -16.87 20.16
CA GLY A 203 -17.39 -16.73 19.21
C GLY A 203 -18.66 -16.15 19.84
N SER A 204 -19.13 -15.03 19.33
CA SER A 204 -20.38 -14.36 19.69
C SER A 204 -21.41 -14.43 18.56
N ILE A 205 -22.67 -14.07 18.82
CA ILE A 205 -23.72 -14.00 17.79
C ILE A 205 -23.33 -13.01 16.66
N LEU A 206 -22.44 -12.04 16.92
CA LEU A 206 -22.02 -11.04 15.95
C LEU A 206 -20.70 -11.39 15.24
N SER A 207 -20.04 -12.48 15.62
CA SER A 207 -18.74 -12.88 15.03
C SER A 207 -18.80 -13.19 13.54
N PHE A 208 -20.00 -13.45 13.00
CA PHE A 208 -20.18 -13.59 11.54
C PHE A 208 -19.98 -12.28 10.77
N LEU A 209 -20.06 -11.12 11.44
CA LEU A 209 -19.80 -9.79 10.86
C LEU A 209 -18.37 -9.31 11.15
N THR A 210 -17.84 -9.60 12.34
CA THR A 210 -16.56 -9.07 12.83
C THR A 210 -15.38 -9.99 12.54
N SER A 211 -15.64 -11.32 12.34
CA SER A 211 -14.60 -12.35 12.19
C SER A 211 -13.57 -12.35 13.33
N ASP A 212 -13.95 -11.87 14.51
CA ASP A 212 -13.12 -11.81 15.71
C ASP A 212 -12.79 -13.20 16.28
N ASN A 213 -13.66 -14.18 16.05
CA ASN A 213 -13.45 -15.57 16.45
C ASN A 213 -12.54 -16.37 15.50
N GLN A 214 -12.05 -15.78 14.39
CA GLN A 214 -11.13 -16.48 13.50
C GLN A 214 -9.70 -16.23 13.95
N TYR A 215 -9.00 -17.33 14.24
CA TYR A 215 -7.61 -17.25 14.66
C TYR A 215 -6.71 -16.75 13.53
N SER A 216 -5.83 -15.80 13.88
CA SER A 216 -4.70 -15.37 13.08
C SER A 216 -3.49 -15.18 13.99
N ARG A 217 -2.32 -15.57 13.52
CA ARG A 217 -1.08 -15.40 14.29
C ARG A 217 -0.73 -13.93 14.46
N GLU A 218 -1.01 -13.13 13.44
CA GLU A 218 -0.79 -11.68 13.46
C GLU A 218 -1.68 -11.01 14.53
N LYS A 219 -2.97 -11.37 14.58
CA LYS A 219 -3.88 -10.87 15.61
C LYS A 219 -3.43 -11.30 17.01
N LEU A 220 -3.01 -12.56 17.17
CA LEU A 220 -2.49 -13.04 18.45
C LEU A 220 -1.27 -12.23 18.91
N GLN A 221 -0.36 -11.91 17.97
CA GLN A 221 0.80 -11.08 18.30
C GLN A 221 0.40 -9.66 18.68
N GLY A 222 -0.55 -9.07 17.96
CA GLY A 222 -1.13 -7.76 18.30
C GLY A 222 -1.81 -7.76 19.67
N ASP A 223 -2.54 -8.82 20.01
CA ASP A 223 -3.18 -8.96 21.30
C ASP A 223 -2.18 -9.12 22.46
N ILE A 224 -1.05 -9.80 22.21
CA ILE A 224 0.06 -9.85 23.18
C ILE A 224 0.62 -8.44 23.42
N GLU A 225 0.88 -7.68 22.37
CA GLU A 225 1.39 -6.31 22.47
C GLU A 225 0.37 -5.38 23.15
N ASN A 226 -0.93 -5.56 22.89
CA ASN A 226 -2.00 -4.85 23.59
C ASN A 226 -2.04 -5.19 25.07
N LEU A 227 -1.86 -6.47 25.42
CA LEU A 227 -1.81 -6.92 26.82
C LEU A 227 -0.61 -6.34 27.56
N GLU A 228 0.58 -6.37 26.94
CA GLU A 228 1.79 -5.75 27.51
C GLU A 228 1.60 -4.24 27.70
N SER A 229 1.10 -3.54 26.69
CA SER A 229 0.81 -2.11 26.74
C SER A 229 -0.22 -1.78 27.81
N TYR A 230 -1.25 -2.61 27.99
CA TYR A 230 -2.28 -2.42 29.00
C TYR A 230 -1.69 -2.34 30.43
N TYR A 231 -0.76 -3.25 30.76
CA TYR A 231 -0.08 -3.28 32.05
C TYR A 231 0.97 -2.17 32.18
N LEU A 232 1.81 -1.94 31.16
CA LEU A 232 2.83 -0.90 31.16
C LEU A 232 2.23 0.50 31.30
N ASP A 233 1.06 0.74 30.69
CA ASP A 233 0.36 2.03 30.81
C ASP A 233 -0.29 2.27 32.16
N ARG A 234 -0.37 1.24 32.98
CA ARG A 234 -0.91 1.29 34.35
C ARG A 234 0.16 1.15 35.42
N GLY A 235 1.44 1.25 35.04
CA GLY A 235 2.57 1.30 35.93
C GLY A 235 3.20 -0.05 36.29
N TYR A 236 2.78 -1.12 35.67
CA TYR A 236 3.30 -2.46 35.94
C TYR A 236 4.54 -2.75 35.09
N LEU A 237 5.66 -2.06 35.34
CA LEU A 237 6.89 -2.16 34.56
C LEU A 237 7.52 -3.55 34.55
N LYS A 238 7.28 -4.36 35.56
CA LYS A 238 7.78 -5.73 35.68
C LYS A 238 6.78 -6.76 35.17
N PHE A 239 5.73 -6.31 34.49
CA PHE A 239 4.84 -7.22 33.76
C PHE A 239 5.65 -8.13 32.83
N SER A 240 5.35 -9.39 32.83
CA SER A 240 5.92 -10.35 31.88
C SER A 240 4.92 -11.42 31.49
N LEU A 241 4.89 -11.73 30.21
CA LEU A 241 4.16 -12.86 29.68
C LEU A 241 5.07 -14.09 29.70
N GLU A 242 4.85 -15.02 30.64
CA GLU A 242 5.69 -16.20 30.80
C GLU A 242 5.43 -17.25 29.72
N SER A 243 4.18 -17.38 29.29
CA SER A 243 3.81 -18.36 28.28
C SER A 243 2.59 -17.95 27.48
N THR A 244 2.61 -18.29 26.19
CA THR A 244 1.45 -18.26 25.30
C THR A 244 1.26 -19.63 24.70
N GLN A 245 0.19 -20.31 25.08
CA GLN A 245 -0.13 -21.66 24.60
C GLN A 245 -1.33 -21.61 23.68
N VAL A 246 -1.17 -22.12 22.47
CA VAL A 246 -2.23 -22.28 21.48
C VAL A 246 -2.46 -23.77 21.27
N SER A 247 -3.61 -24.28 21.65
CA SER A 247 -3.99 -25.68 21.55
C SER A 247 -5.11 -25.87 20.55
N LEU A 248 -4.91 -26.80 19.62
CA LEU A 248 -5.89 -27.14 18.58
C LEU A 248 -6.74 -28.33 19.02
N THR A 249 -8.04 -28.26 18.81
CA THR A 249 -8.95 -29.39 19.04
C THR A 249 -8.64 -30.56 18.11
N ARG A 250 -9.08 -31.77 18.45
CA ARG A 250 -8.79 -32.98 17.66
C ARG A 250 -9.35 -32.93 16.24
N ASP A 251 -10.46 -32.26 16.02
CA ASP A 251 -11.10 -32.06 14.72
C ASP A 251 -10.47 -30.89 13.92
N ARG A 252 -9.51 -30.19 14.51
CA ARG A 252 -8.78 -29.03 13.94
C ARG A 252 -9.67 -27.83 13.61
N LYS A 253 -10.84 -27.71 14.24
CA LYS A 253 -11.79 -26.61 14.00
C LYS A 253 -11.84 -25.63 15.14
N GLY A 254 -11.44 -26.01 16.36
CA GLY A 254 -11.43 -25.18 17.56
C GLY A 254 -10.01 -24.89 18.06
N ILE A 255 -9.83 -23.73 18.66
CA ILE A 255 -8.58 -23.28 19.28
C ILE A 255 -8.85 -22.81 20.69
N HIS A 256 -8.01 -23.24 21.61
CA HIS A 256 -7.92 -22.71 22.97
C HIS A 256 -6.60 -21.95 23.11
N ILE A 257 -6.67 -20.70 23.58
CA ILE A 257 -5.51 -19.86 23.83
C ILE A 257 -5.38 -19.69 25.35
N THR A 258 -4.17 -19.86 25.87
CA THR A 258 -3.89 -19.64 27.28
C THR A 258 -2.65 -18.75 27.43
N PHE A 259 -2.82 -17.63 28.12
CA PHE A 259 -1.75 -16.72 28.50
C PHE A 259 -1.38 -16.95 29.96
N GLY A 260 -0.11 -17.18 30.25
CA GLY A 260 0.44 -17.21 31.60
C GLY A 260 1.26 -15.96 31.85
N LEU A 261 0.87 -15.13 32.81
CA LEU A 261 1.50 -13.85 33.06
C LEU A 261 1.89 -13.64 34.53
N ILE A 262 2.81 -12.71 34.74
CA ILE A 262 3.17 -12.13 36.02
C ILE A 262 2.94 -10.64 35.94
N GLU A 263 2.08 -10.09 36.82
CA GLU A 263 1.69 -8.67 36.78
C GLU A 263 2.78 -7.73 37.30
N GLY A 264 3.52 -8.16 38.35
CA GLY A 264 4.50 -7.33 39.03
C GLY A 264 3.86 -6.28 39.92
N ASP A 265 4.69 -5.36 40.43
CA ASP A 265 4.27 -4.24 41.27
C ASP A 265 3.99 -2.99 40.42
N GLN A 266 3.13 -2.10 40.95
CA GLN A 266 2.82 -0.82 40.32
C GLN A 266 3.84 0.23 40.72
N TYR A 267 4.38 0.96 39.75
CA TYR A 267 5.38 2.01 39.92
C TYR A 267 4.79 3.40 39.69
N THR A 268 5.27 4.38 40.46
CA THR A 268 4.95 5.81 40.30
C THR A 268 6.19 6.61 39.90
N VAL A 269 6.00 7.65 39.10
CA VAL A 269 7.11 8.51 38.65
C VAL A 269 7.50 9.47 39.77
N SER A 270 8.75 9.39 40.29
CA SER A 270 9.26 10.27 41.32
C SER A 270 9.91 11.52 40.76
N GLU A 271 10.79 11.36 39.76
CA GLU A 271 11.48 12.46 39.08
C GLU A 271 11.47 12.30 37.58
N VAL A 272 11.49 13.43 36.84
CA VAL A 272 11.62 13.45 35.38
C VAL A 272 12.75 14.41 35.02
N SER A 273 13.75 13.90 34.33
CA SER A 273 14.91 14.66 33.87
C SER A 273 15.13 14.54 32.39
N VAL A 274 15.76 15.56 31.81
CA VAL A 274 16.14 15.56 30.39
C VAL A 274 17.63 15.83 30.30
N ILE A 275 18.33 14.98 29.56
CA ILE A 275 19.79 15.07 29.39
C ILE A 275 20.15 15.11 27.90
N GLY A 276 21.33 15.66 27.57
CA GLY A 276 21.87 15.64 26.22
C GLY A 276 21.90 17.02 25.54
N ASN A 277 21.86 17.01 24.21
CA ASN A 277 21.90 18.23 23.41
C ASN A 277 20.48 18.69 23.05
N ILE A 278 20.01 19.74 23.74
CA ILE A 278 18.62 20.24 23.62
C ILE A 278 18.66 21.69 23.12
N PRO A 279 18.60 21.95 21.82
CA PRO A 279 18.71 23.31 21.24
C PRO A 279 17.40 24.12 21.33
N ILE A 280 16.43 23.67 22.08
CA ILE A 280 15.17 24.38 22.38
C ILE A 280 15.16 24.89 23.82
N LYS A 281 14.39 25.94 24.09
CA LYS A 281 14.30 26.55 25.42
C LYS A 281 13.54 25.63 26.39
N ALA A 282 13.97 25.60 27.65
CA ALA A 282 13.36 24.77 28.68
C ALA A 282 11.86 25.04 28.85
N GLU A 283 11.43 26.31 28.71
CA GLU A 283 10.02 26.69 28.84
C GLU A 283 9.11 25.98 27.83
N ALA A 284 9.67 25.53 26.70
CA ALA A 284 8.91 24.81 25.67
C ALA A 284 8.53 23.38 26.07
N TYR A 285 9.29 22.72 26.96
CA TYR A 285 9.10 21.31 27.30
C TYR A 285 8.93 21.05 28.81
N GLU A 286 9.36 21.95 29.69
CA GLU A 286 9.37 21.72 31.14
C GLU A 286 7.97 21.40 31.70
N THR A 287 6.94 22.09 31.22
CA THR A 287 5.55 21.82 31.65
C THR A 287 5.10 20.42 31.25
N VAL A 288 5.52 19.93 30.06
CA VAL A 288 5.15 18.62 29.55
C VAL A 288 5.82 17.53 30.38
N ILE A 289 7.12 17.61 30.61
CA ILE A 289 7.85 16.60 31.39
C ILE A 289 7.41 16.59 32.87
N GLN A 290 7.26 17.77 33.50
CA GLN A 290 6.82 17.86 34.90
C GLN A 290 5.38 17.36 35.10
N SER A 291 4.59 17.32 34.06
CA SER A 291 3.23 16.78 34.13
C SER A 291 3.18 15.30 34.52
N GLN A 292 4.26 14.54 34.36
CA GLN A 292 4.33 13.12 34.70
C GLN A 292 4.76 12.87 36.16
N LYS A 293 5.35 13.84 36.81
CA LYS A 293 5.80 13.69 38.21
C LYS A 293 4.65 13.33 39.16
N ASN A 294 4.87 12.39 40.06
CA ASN A 294 3.91 11.84 41.01
C ASN A 294 2.69 11.16 40.35
N LYS A 295 2.77 10.78 39.09
CA LYS A 295 1.76 9.96 38.43
C LYS A 295 2.20 8.51 38.33
N VAL A 296 1.23 7.63 38.18
CA VAL A 296 1.50 6.24 37.81
C VAL A 296 2.26 6.22 36.50
N TYR A 297 3.28 5.40 36.42
CA TYR A 297 4.05 5.20 35.19
C TYR A 297 3.12 4.79 34.02
N SER A 298 3.39 5.29 32.84
CA SER A 298 2.69 4.91 31.62
C SER A 298 3.66 4.93 30.44
N GLN A 299 3.79 3.82 29.74
CA GLN A 299 4.63 3.73 28.55
C GLN A 299 4.12 4.64 27.43
N ALA A 300 2.80 4.72 27.25
CA ALA A 300 2.18 5.63 26.28
C ALA A 300 2.52 7.10 26.57
N ALA A 301 2.59 7.50 27.85
CA ALA A 301 2.98 8.86 28.22
C ALA A 301 4.45 9.15 27.88
N ILE A 302 5.34 8.17 28.03
CA ILE A 302 6.75 8.31 27.63
C ILE A 302 6.85 8.45 26.12
N THR A 303 6.21 7.56 25.35
CA THR A 303 6.18 7.63 23.88
C THR A 303 5.63 8.96 23.39
N ALA A 304 4.56 9.47 24.02
CA ALA A 304 4.00 10.77 23.68
C ALA A 304 4.98 11.94 23.95
N ILE A 305 5.81 11.84 24.99
CA ILE A 305 6.86 12.84 25.28
C ILE A 305 8.01 12.71 24.28
N GLU A 306 8.42 11.51 23.91
CA GLU A 306 9.42 11.27 22.87
C GLU A 306 8.97 11.88 21.52
N GLU A 307 7.72 11.62 21.13
CA GLU A 307 7.09 12.19 19.92
C GLU A 307 6.99 13.72 20.00
N PHE A 308 6.62 14.26 21.17
CA PHE A 308 6.58 15.70 21.39
C PHE A 308 7.96 16.34 21.14
N PHE A 309 9.03 15.81 21.74
CA PHE A 309 10.39 16.32 21.53
C PHE A 309 10.81 16.18 20.07
N THR A 310 10.57 15.03 19.45
CA THR A 310 10.91 14.78 18.04
C THR A 310 10.18 15.77 17.14
N THR A 311 8.91 16.04 17.38
CA THR A 311 8.10 17.00 16.62
C THR A 311 8.60 18.43 16.81
N VAL A 312 8.85 18.88 18.03
CA VAL A 312 9.31 20.24 18.30
C VAL A 312 10.71 20.46 17.71
N LEU A 313 11.62 19.51 17.89
CA LEU A 313 12.96 19.56 17.30
C LEU A 313 12.91 19.50 15.77
N GLY A 314 12.10 18.63 15.19
CA GLY A 314 11.88 18.54 13.75
C GLY A 314 11.38 19.86 13.14
N ASN A 315 10.48 20.57 13.84
CA ASN A 315 9.97 21.86 13.41
C ASN A 315 11.02 22.98 13.48
N GLU A 316 12.02 22.85 14.36
CA GLU A 316 13.16 23.76 14.47
C GLU A 316 14.32 23.41 13.52
N GLY A 317 14.18 22.35 12.74
CA GLY A 317 15.14 21.91 11.72
C GLY A 317 15.98 20.71 12.11
N TYR A 318 15.72 20.07 13.22
CA TYR A 318 16.47 18.88 13.66
C TYR A 318 15.74 17.60 13.23
N ALA A 319 15.67 17.37 11.92
CA ALA A 319 14.86 16.29 11.32
C ALA A 319 15.32 14.87 11.72
N PHE A 320 16.54 14.72 12.23
CA PHE A 320 17.09 13.43 12.68
C PHE A 320 17.32 13.41 14.19
N ALA A 321 16.52 14.16 14.95
CA ALA A 321 16.59 14.14 16.40
C ALA A 321 16.19 12.76 16.93
N GLU A 322 17.02 12.21 17.80
CA GLU A 322 16.75 10.97 18.51
C GLU A 322 16.41 11.31 19.95
N VAL A 323 15.27 10.81 20.42
CA VAL A 323 14.82 10.98 21.81
C VAL A 323 14.47 9.63 22.36
N LYS A 324 15.00 9.30 23.53
CA LYS A 324 14.74 8.04 24.21
C LYS A 324 14.46 8.27 25.68
N GLY A 325 13.26 7.93 26.12
CA GLY A 325 12.87 7.85 27.52
C GLY A 325 13.30 6.52 28.13
N SER A 326 13.95 6.55 29.26
CA SER A 326 14.39 5.36 29.98
C SER A 326 13.93 5.45 31.43
N PRO A 327 13.20 4.43 31.95
CA PRO A 327 12.86 4.36 33.36
C PRO A 327 14.04 3.79 34.16
N GLU A 328 14.41 4.48 35.25
CA GLU A 328 15.33 3.98 36.28
C GLU A 328 14.52 3.53 37.48
N ILE A 329 14.45 2.22 37.69
CA ILE A 329 13.53 1.61 38.68
C ILE A 329 14.19 1.54 40.04
N ASN A 330 13.49 2.05 41.06
CA ASN A 330 13.80 1.82 42.47
C ASN A 330 12.80 0.79 43.06
N GLU A 331 13.27 -0.43 43.25
CA GLU A 331 12.43 -1.54 43.74
C GLU A 331 11.97 -1.37 45.20
N ASP A 332 12.80 -0.72 46.01
CA ASP A 332 12.52 -0.58 47.47
C ASP A 332 11.36 0.39 47.74
N THR A 333 11.25 1.44 46.89
CA THR A 333 10.21 2.47 47.05
C THR A 333 9.04 2.31 46.08
N GLN A 334 9.16 1.39 45.09
CA GLN A 334 8.21 1.26 43.98
C GLN A 334 8.05 2.56 43.15
N GLU A 335 9.16 3.28 43.02
CA GLU A 335 9.26 4.52 42.28
C GLU A 335 10.14 4.34 41.03
N VAL A 336 9.94 5.22 40.07
CA VAL A 336 10.74 5.25 38.85
C VAL A 336 11.12 6.68 38.51
N ASP A 337 12.41 6.88 38.25
CA ASP A 337 12.92 8.13 37.69
C ASP A 337 12.95 8.01 36.15
N LEU A 338 12.36 8.99 35.47
CA LEU A 338 12.32 9.03 34.03
C LEU A 338 13.45 9.93 33.48
N VAL A 339 14.32 9.36 32.67
CA VAL A 339 15.41 10.08 32.04
C VAL A 339 15.21 10.12 30.53
N PHE A 340 14.96 11.30 29.98
CA PHE A 340 14.87 11.51 28.55
C PHE A 340 16.23 11.92 28.00
N ALA A 341 16.89 11.03 27.26
CA ALA A 341 18.11 11.32 26.54
C ALA A 341 17.77 11.93 25.17
N VAL A 342 18.12 13.17 24.95
CA VAL A 342 17.86 13.92 23.72
C VAL A 342 19.16 14.14 22.97
N ASN A 343 19.21 13.71 21.71
CA ASN A 343 20.26 13.99 20.78
C ASN A 343 19.64 14.68 19.55
N ALA A 344 19.66 16.01 19.52
CA ALA A 344 19.10 16.76 18.41
C ALA A 344 19.86 16.57 17.09
N GLY A 345 21.13 16.13 17.14
CA GLY A 345 21.97 16.05 15.95
C GLY A 345 22.33 17.42 15.37
N LYS A 346 22.46 17.48 14.05
CA LYS A 346 22.73 18.72 13.29
C LYS A 346 21.41 19.30 12.76
N ARG A 347 21.35 20.63 12.66
CA ARG A 347 20.23 21.29 12.01
C ARG A 347 20.27 21.01 10.52
N THR A 348 19.17 20.55 9.96
CA THR A 348 19.03 20.16 8.56
C THR A 348 18.29 21.22 7.76
N TYR A 349 18.64 21.31 6.47
CA TYR A 349 18.05 22.23 5.52
C TYR A 349 17.48 21.47 4.33
N THR A 350 16.29 21.83 3.89
CA THR A 350 15.70 21.24 2.69
C THR A 350 16.40 21.76 1.45
N ARG A 351 17.22 20.93 0.82
CA ARG A 351 17.97 21.31 -0.39
C ARG A 351 17.06 21.47 -1.59
N LYS A 352 16.23 20.46 -1.85
CA LYS A 352 15.30 20.44 -2.99
C LYS A 352 13.97 19.85 -2.59
N ILE A 353 12.92 20.30 -3.26
CA ILE A 353 11.60 19.69 -3.26
C ILE A 353 11.40 19.03 -4.62
N ILE A 354 11.23 17.73 -4.61
CA ILE A 354 11.13 16.88 -5.80
C ILE A 354 9.73 16.30 -5.86
N PHE A 355 9.12 16.39 -7.04
CA PHE A 355 7.82 15.74 -7.31
C PHE A 355 8.03 14.57 -8.26
N ALA A 356 7.33 13.46 -8.01
CA ALA A 356 7.34 12.28 -8.83
C ALA A 356 5.92 11.73 -8.98
N GLY A 357 5.60 11.17 -10.15
CA GLY A 357 4.28 10.61 -10.44
C GLY A 357 3.30 11.59 -11.11
N ASN A 358 3.59 12.88 -11.15
CA ASN A 358 2.78 13.89 -11.84
C ASN A 358 3.07 13.87 -13.36
N GLN A 359 2.29 13.09 -14.10
CA GLN A 359 2.43 12.95 -15.56
C GLN A 359 1.60 14.00 -16.33
N ILE A 360 0.44 14.37 -15.79
CA ILE A 360 -0.51 15.32 -16.35
C ILE A 360 -0.39 16.68 -15.67
N THR A 361 -0.38 16.66 -14.33
CA THR A 361 -0.34 17.88 -13.52
C THR A 361 1.04 18.55 -13.61
N GLN A 362 1.06 19.83 -13.96
CA GLN A 362 2.28 20.61 -14.09
C GLN A 362 2.96 20.80 -12.73
N ASP A 363 4.28 20.78 -12.71
CA ASP A 363 5.13 20.95 -11.49
C ASP A 363 4.78 22.24 -10.73
N GLU A 364 4.47 23.32 -11.44
CA GLU A 364 4.06 24.59 -10.87
C GLU A 364 2.81 24.48 -9.99
N VAL A 365 1.86 23.60 -10.35
CA VAL A 365 0.63 23.37 -9.58
C VAL A 365 0.91 22.73 -8.24
N LEU A 366 1.88 21.79 -8.18
CA LEU A 366 2.30 21.18 -6.93
C LEU A 366 3.14 22.17 -6.12
N ARG A 367 4.07 22.85 -6.77
CA ARG A 367 5.05 23.73 -6.13
C ARG A 367 4.42 24.92 -5.41
N ARG A 368 3.34 25.49 -5.94
CA ARG A 368 2.60 26.59 -5.30
C ARG A 368 1.88 26.18 -3.99
N GLU A 369 1.65 24.89 -3.79
CA GLU A 369 1.05 24.38 -2.56
C GLU A 369 2.06 24.14 -1.43
N MET A 370 3.36 24.26 -1.71
CA MET A 370 4.39 23.99 -0.73
C MET A 370 4.45 25.05 0.37
N ARG A 371 4.62 24.57 1.60
CA ARG A 371 4.85 25.38 2.80
C ARG A 371 6.28 25.28 3.30
N GLN A 372 6.97 24.19 3.01
CA GLN A 372 8.40 24.06 3.14
C GLN A 372 9.06 24.71 1.91
N PHE A 373 10.12 25.49 2.14
CA PHE A 373 10.88 26.11 1.07
C PHE A 373 12.27 25.49 0.93
N GLU A 374 12.78 25.47 -0.29
CA GLU A 374 14.16 25.07 -0.59
C GLU A 374 15.14 26.07 0.05
N GLY A 375 16.23 25.58 0.64
CA GLY A 375 17.21 26.38 1.38
C GLY A 375 16.79 26.77 2.80
N ALA A 376 15.55 26.54 3.20
CA ALA A 376 15.07 26.81 4.55
C ALA A 376 15.35 25.63 5.50
N PRO A 377 15.42 25.88 6.83
CA PRO A 377 15.42 24.79 7.80
C PRO A 377 14.26 23.85 7.58
N THR A 378 14.53 22.55 7.63
CA THR A 378 13.51 21.51 7.46
C THR A 378 12.50 21.59 8.62
N SER A 379 11.22 21.49 8.31
CA SER A 379 10.15 21.43 9.32
C SER A 379 9.16 20.35 8.93
N ASP A 380 9.00 19.35 9.77
CA ASP A 380 8.08 18.25 9.54
C ASP A 380 6.63 18.76 9.40
N GLU A 381 6.25 19.73 10.24
CA GLU A 381 4.93 20.36 10.15
C GLU A 381 4.69 21.00 8.77
N ARG A 382 5.67 21.74 8.24
CA ARG A 382 5.55 22.39 6.92
C ARG A 382 5.52 21.35 5.79
N ILE A 383 6.29 20.28 5.91
CA ILE A 383 6.31 19.17 4.95
C ILE A 383 4.95 18.48 4.94
N GLN A 384 4.41 18.12 6.12
CA GLN A 384 3.10 17.49 6.22
C GLN A 384 1.96 18.44 5.80
N ASN A 385 2.02 19.71 6.15
CA ASN A 385 1.05 20.70 5.68
C ASN A 385 1.06 20.81 4.15
N SER A 386 2.23 20.72 3.53
CA SER A 386 2.34 20.71 2.06
C SER A 386 1.69 19.47 1.46
N LYS A 387 1.89 18.28 2.07
CA LYS A 387 1.21 17.05 1.68
C LYS A 387 -0.32 17.19 1.74
N VAL A 388 -0.84 17.63 2.89
CA VAL A 388 -2.30 17.84 3.08
C VAL A 388 -2.87 18.83 2.06
N ARG A 389 -2.11 19.85 1.68
CA ARG A 389 -2.54 20.82 0.65
C ARG A 389 -2.61 20.18 -0.74
N LEU A 390 -1.67 19.31 -1.09
CA LEU A 390 -1.73 18.53 -2.33
C LEU A 390 -2.94 17.59 -2.35
N GLU A 391 -3.19 16.88 -1.25
CA GLU A 391 -4.36 16.01 -1.11
C GLU A 391 -5.70 16.78 -1.30
N ARG A 392 -5.79 18.00 -0.76
CA ARG A 392 -6.98 18.86 -0.90
C ARG A 392 -7.28 19.34 -2.31
N LEU A 393 -6.31 19.31 -3.22
CA LEU A 393 -6.56 19.64 -4.63
C LEU A 393 -7.54 18.66 -5.27
N GLY A 394 -7.58 17.41 -4.80
CA GLY A 394 -8.41 16.35 -5.37
C GLY A 394 -8.00 15.97 -6.80
N TYR A 395 -6.70 16.11 -7.11
CA TYR A 395 -6.09 15.68 -8.37
C TYR A 395 -5.33 14.37 -8.21
N PHE A 396 -5.12 13.95 -6.96
CA PHE A 396 -4.32 12.80 -6.58
C PHE A 396 -5.15 11.84 -5.72
N LYS A 397 -5.03 10.56 -6.04
CA LYS A 397 -5.61 9.46 -5.27
C LYS A 397 -4.82 9.20 -3.99
N ASP A 398 -3.49 9.35 -4.08
CA ASP A 398 -2.58 9.21 -2.96
C ASP A 398 -1.42 10.21 -3.08
N VAL A 399 -0.94 10.68 -1.94
CA VAL A 399 0.22 11.57 -1.82
C VAL A 399 1.08 11.07 -0.66
N THR A 400 2.31 10.68 -0.94
CA THR A 400 3.29 10.34 0.08
C THR A 400 4.45 11.33 0.05
N VAL A 401 5.12 11.52 1.18
CA VAL A 401 6.31 12.36 1.26
C VAL A 401 7.39 11.67 2.09
N GLU A 402 8.60 11.69 1.57
CA GLU A 402 9.78 11.17 2.23
C GLU A 402 10.87 12.25 2.29
N THR A 403 11.59 12.28 3.41
CA THR A 403 12.75 13.15 3.60
C THR A 403 14.02 12.32 3.45
N ILE A 404 14.76 12.54 2.36
CA ILE A 404 15.92 11.73 1.98
C ILE A 404 17.21 12.52 2.27
N PRO A 405 18.13 11.98 3.10
CA PRO A 405 19.43 12.58 3.32
C PRO A 405 20.24 12.71 2.01
N VAL A 406 20.89 13.83 1.81
CA VAL A 406 21.72 14.08 0.62
C VAL A 406 23.10 13.45 0.81
N PRO A 407 23.53 12.51 -0.05
CA PRO A 407 24.84 11.87 0.07
C PRO A 407 25.98 12.89 0.07
N GLY A 408 26.90 12.75 1.03
CA GLY A 408 28.06 13.62 1.18
C GLY A 408 27.80 14.94 1.95
N THR A 409 26.62 15.11 2.50
CA THR A 409 26.27 16.21 3.42
C THR A 409 25.69 15.65 4.72
N ASP A 410 25.87 16.37 5.83
CA ASP A 410 25.36 15.94 7.14
C ASP A 410 24.15 16.78 7.58
N ASP A 411 23.82 17.81 6.79
CA ASP A 411 22.86 18.85 7.16
C ASP A 411 21.86 19.18 6.04
N GLN A 412 21.82 18.37 4.97
CA GLN A 412 20.89 18.59 3.86
C GLN A 412 20.00 17.36 3.61
N VAL A 413 18.76 17.67 3.31
CA VAL A 413 17.75 16.69 2.93
C VAL A 413 17.00 17.13 1.68
N ASP A 414 16.54 16.18 0.89
CA ASP A 414 15.58 16.39 -0.18
C ASP A 414 14.20 15.92 0.29
N ALA A 415 13.17 16.74 0.07
CA ALA A 415 11.79 16.36 0.30
C ALA A 415 11.20 15.83 -1.02
N VAL A 416 10.88 14.53 -1.06
CA VAL A 416 10.35 13.86 -2.25
C VAL A 416 8.86 13.59 -2.05
N TYR A 417 8.02 14.25 -2.82
CA TYR A 417 6.58 14.02 -2.87
C TYR A 417 6.27 13.08 -4.02
N GLN A 418 5.81 11.88 -3.68
CA GLN A 418 5.31 10.91 -4.65
C GLN A 418 3.80 11.06 -4.73
N VAL A 419 3.26 11.27 -5.93
CA VAL A 419 1.82 11.42 -6.16
C VAL A 419 1.30 10.33 -7.12
N GLU A 420 0.08 9.86 -6.88
CA GLU A 420 -0.67 9.01 -7.80
C GLU A 420 -1.85 9.83 -8.34
N GLU A 421 -1.82 10.18 -9.64
CA GLU A 421 -2.85 11.04 -10.23
C GLU A 421 -4.19 10.32 -10.36
N GLU A 422 -5.26 11.07 -10.17
CA GLU A 422 -6.64 10.62 -10.33
C GLU A 422 -7.31 11.38 -11.48
N THR A 423 -8.35 10.78 -12.07
CA THR A 423 -9.16 11.43 -13.10
C THR A 423 -9.94 12.60 -12.50
N THR A 424 -9.65 13.82 -12.96
CA THR A 424 -10.27 15.07 -12.48
C THR A 424 -11.50 15.50 -13.27
N GLY A 425 -11.66 14.93 -14.47
CA GLY A 425 -12.77 15.20 -15.36
C GLY A 425 -14.03 14.41 -15.00
N GLN A 426 -15.17 15.10 -14.96
CA GLN A 426 -16.47 14.51 -14.74
C GLN A 426 -17.39 14.86 -15.90
N ILE A 427 -17.97 13.84 -16.52
CA ILE A 427 -19.02 13.97 -17.56
C ILE A 427 -20.27 13.35 -16.99
N GLY A 428 -21.36 14.11 -16.97
CA GLY A 428 -22.66 13.66 -16.49
C GLY A 428 -23.76 13.94 -17.50
N GLY A 429 -24.70 13.02 -17.59
CA GLY A 429 -25.96 13.21 -18.30
C GLY A 429 -27.12 12.82 -17.38
N ASN A 430 -28.20 13.61 -17.39
CA ASN A 430 -29.40 13.28 -16.67
C ASN A 430 -30.63 13.38 -17.56
N VAL A 431 -31.54 12.44 -17.37
CA VAL A 431 -32.83 12.40 -18.03
C VAL A 431 -33.87 12.31 -16.92
N GLY A 432 -34.83 13.24 -16.91
CA GLY A 432 -35.91 13.27 -15.95
C GLY A 432 -37.26 13.46 -16.65
N TYR A 433 -38.33 13.00 -16.03
CA TYR A 433 -39.68 13.25 -16.46
C TYR A 433 -40.48 13.74 -15.27
N SER A 434 -41.21 14.85 -15.45
CA SER A 434 -42.07 15.44 -14.43
C SER A 434 -43.44 15.79 -15.05
N ASP A 435 -44.35 16.35 -14.27
CA ASP A 435 -45.64 16.85 -14.74
C ASP A 435 -45.49 17.92 -15.85
N PHE A 436 -44.29 18.54 -15.96
CA PHE A 436 -43.94 19.52 -16.98
C PHE A 436 -43.22 18.90 -18.20
N GLY A 437 -43.15 17.59 -18.29
CA GLY A 437 -42.53 16.87 -19.42
C GLY A 437 -41.12 16.41 -19.22
N LEU A 438 -40.44 16.17 -20.33
CA LEU A 438 -39.08 15.62 -20.37
C LEU A 438 -38.03 16.69 -20.05
N MET A 439 -37.07 16.34 -19.20
CA MET A 439 -35.89 17.15 -18.89
C MET A 439 -34.61 16.39 -19.27
N LEU A 440 -33.73 17.08 -19.98
CA LEU A 440 -32.42 16.57 -20.36
C LEU A 440 -31.34 17.49 -19.82
N GLY A 441 -30.31 16.94 -19.24
CA GLY A 441 -29.16 17.71 -18.81
C GLY A 441 -27.85 17.04 -19.23
N PHE A 442 -26.86 17.86 -19.55
CA PHE A 442 -25.49 17.47 -19.81
C PHE A 442 -24.58 18.40 -19.02
N ASN A 443 -23.61 17.83 -18.32
CA ASN A 443 -22.58 18.59 -17.62
C ASN A 443 -21.20 17.97 -17.87
N LEU A 444 -20.23 18.82 -18.12
CA LEU A 444 -18.82 18.50 -18.16
C LEU A 444 -18.12 19.43 -17.20
N ASN A 445 -17.31 18.89 -16.29
CA ASN A 445 -16.49 19.65 -15.38
C ASN A 445 -15.10 19.04 -15.28
N GLU A 446 -14.08 19.79 -15.65
CA GLU A 446 -12.68 19.39 -15.56
C GLU A 446 -11.96 20.32 -14.57
N ARG A 447 -11.46 19.78 -13.46
CA ARG A 447 -10.84 20.58 -12.38
C ARG A 447 -9.36 20.84 -12.57
N ASN A 448 -8.71 20.07 -13.40
CA ASN A 448 -7.28 20.20 -13.70
C ASN A 448 -7.05 20.28 -15.21
N PHE A 449 -7.68 21.25 -15.84
CA PHE A 449 -7.67 21.38 -17.30
C PHE A 449 -6.26 21.50 -17.86
N LEU A 450 -5.85 20.53 -18.69
CA LEU A 450 -4.51 20.40 -19.27
C LEU A 450 -3.37 20.43 -18.21
N GLY A 451 -3.67 19.94 -17.01
CA GLY A 451 -2.68 19.87 -15.92
C GLY A 451 -2.34 21.22 -15.26
N SER A 452 -3.03 22.30 -15.60
CA SER A 452 -2.74 23.67 -15.13
C SER A 452 -3.38 23.99 -13.77
N GLY A 453 -4.20 23.09 -13.22
CA GLY A 453 -5.00 23.34 -12.02
C GLY A 453 -6.18 24.28 -12.23
N ASN A 454 -6.49 24.63 -13.48
CA ASN A 454 -7.65 25.44 -13.83
C ASN A 454 -8.89 24.55 -13.97
N THR A 455 -10.04 25.12 -13.65
CA THR A 455 -11.33 24.43 -13.82
C THR A 455 -12.07 24.95 -15.03
N VAL A 456 -12.57 24.04 -15.87
CA VAL A 456 -13.44 24.34 -17.01
C VAL A 456 -14.76 23.59 -16.80
N GLY A 457 -15.87 24.32 -16.88
CA GLY A 457 -17.20 23.74 -16.75
C GLY A 457 -18.09 24.10 -17.93
N VAL A 458 -18.84 23.12 -18.43
CA VAL A 458 -19.89 23.29 -19.43
C VAL A 458 -21.15 22.63 -18.91
N SER A 459 -22.26 23.32 -18.88
CA SER A 459 -23.56 22.71 -18.60
C SER A 459 -24.62 23.12 -19.60
N ILE A 460 -25.41 22.17 -20.03
CA ILE A 460 -26.53 22.33 -20.95
C ILE A 460 -27.72 21.65 -20.32
N ASN A 461 -28.80 22.38 -20.10
CA ASN A 461 -30.03 21.80 -19.59
C ASN A 461 -31.19 22.23 -20.50
N LYS A 462 -32.05 21.28 -20.85
CA LYS A 462 -33.21 21.49 -21.68
C LYS A 462 -34.41 20.79 -21.05
N SER A 463 -35.46 21.52 -20.87
CA SER A 463 -36.77 21.04 -20.51
C SER A 463 -37.84 21.63 -21.45
N VAL A 464 -39.10 21.30 -21.25
CA VAL A 464 -40.21 21.86 -22.05
C VAL A 464 -40.30 23.37 -21.87
N TYR A 465 -40.00 23.88 -20.69
CA TYR A 465 -40.18 25.29 -20.32
C TYR A 465 -38.87 26.07 -20.18
N GLN A 466 -37.73 25.41 -20.14
CA GLN A 466 -36.42 26.08 -19.94
C GLN A 466 -35.33 25.45 -20.76
N GLU A 467 -34.53 26.29 -21.38
CA GLU A 467 -33.28 25.93 -22.01
C GLU A 467 -32.14 26.79 -21.44
N SER A 468 -31.04 26.16 -21.03
CA SER A 468 -29.91 26.89 -20.44
C SER A 468 -28.58 26.32 -20.85
N TYR A 469 -27.66 27.22 -21.17
CA TYR A 469 -26.26 26.95 -21.49
C TYR A 469 -25.38 27.74 -20.54
N ASN A 470 -24.36 27.10 -19.96
CA ASN A 470 -23.41 27.78 -19.12
C ASN A 470 -22.00 27.30 -19.44
N LEU A 471 -21.09 28.25 -19.56
CA LEU A 471 -19.66 28.03 -19.73
C LEU A 471 -18.94 28.73 -18.58
N SER A 472 -18.07 28.04 -17.89
CA SER A 472 -17.27 28.57 -16.78
C SER A 472 -15.80 28.23 -16.93
N PHE A 473 -14.97 29.16 -16.52
CA PHE A 473 -13.52 28.99 -16.39
C PHE A 473 -13.10 29.57 -15.04
N PHE A 474 -12.27 28.84 -14.29
CA PHE A 474 -11.76 29.29 -12.99
C PHE A 474 -10.28 28.96 -12.86
N ASP A 475 -9.49 29.97 -12.55
CA ASP A 475 -8.07 29.91 -12.26
C ASP A 475 -7.87 30.22 -10.76
N PRO A 476 -7.49 29.22 -9.94
CA PRO A 476 -7.36 29.40 -8.49
C PRO A 476 -6.11 30.22 -8.11
N TYR A 477 -5.12 30.34 -9.02
CA TYR A 477 -3.85 31.01 -8.79
C TYR A 477 -3.49 31.94 -9.96
N TYR A 478 -4.37 32.88 -10.25
CA TYR A 478 -4.11 33.93 -11.25
C TYR A 478 -2.86 34.76 -10.90
N THR A 479 -2.58 34.93 -9.61
CA THR A 479 -1.34 35.52 -9.10
C THR A 479 -0.61 34.55 -8.18
N MET A 480 0.69 34.75 -7.98
CA MET A 480 1.50 33.92 -7.06
C MET A 480 0.99 33.95 -5.61
N ASP A 481 0.34 35.04 -5.21
CA ASP A 481 -0.24 35.20 -3.87
C ASP A 481 -1.58 34.47 -3.70
N GLY A 482 -2.02 33.69 -4.71
CA GLY A 482 -3.23 32.88 -4.63
C GLY A 482 -4.54 33.65 -4.87
N VAL A 483 -4.46 34.82 -5.52
CA VAL A 483 -5.66 35.51 -6.03
C VAL A 483 -6.27 34.63 -7.12
N SER A 484 -7.52 34.24 -6.94
CA SER A 484 -8.24 33.48 -7.97
C SER A 484 -9.01 34.39 -8.91
N ARG A 485 -9.22 33.91 -10.15
CA ARG A 485 -9.99 34.60 -11.18
C ARG A 485 -10.91 33.60 -11.87
N GLY A 486 -12.16 33.99 -12.05
CA GLY A 486 -13.14 33.19 -12.77
C GLY A 486 -13.89 34.00 -13.82
N TYR A 487 -14.34 33.30 -14.85
CA TYR A 487 -15.21 33.81 -15.88
C TYR A 487 -16.38 32.85 -16.03
N ASN A 488 -17.58 33.41 -16.22
CA ASN A 488 -18.74 32.64 -16.62
C ASN A 488 -19.51 33.38 -17.70
N ALA A 489 -20.11 32.63 -18.61
CA ALA A 489 -21.01 33.11 -19.61
C ALA A 489 -22.21 32.16 -19.66
N TYR A 490 -23.39 32.71 -19.70
CA TYR A 490 -24.59 31.91 -19.76
C TYR A 490 -25.65 32.48 -20.67
N PHE A 491 -26.48 31.60 -21.19
CA PHE A 491 -27.75 31.92 -21.87
C PHE A 491 -28.85 31.07 -21.24
N ARG A 492 -29.99 31.67 -21.00
CA ARG A 492 -31.17 31.00 -20.45
C ARG A 492 -32.43 31.55 -21.09
N GLU A 493 -33.20 30.64 -21.65
CA GLU A 493 -34.58 30.90 -22.10
C GLU A 493 -35.55 30.22 -21.16
N THR A 494 -36.62 30.94 -20.74
CA THR A 494 -37.64 30.37 -19.86
C THR A 494 -39.01 30.80 -20.37
N ASP A 495 -39.83 29.81 -20.75
CA ASP A 495 -41.21 30.01 -21.18
C ASP A 495 -42.17 29.76 -20.00
N TYR A 496 -42.70 30.86 -19.45
CA TYR A 496 -43.63 30.81 -18.33
C TYR A 496 -45.05 30.39 -18.75
N GLY A 497 -45.34 30.41 -20.05
CA GLY A 497 -46.58 29.91 -20.60
C GLY A 497 -46.72 28.40 -20.48
N GLU A 498 -45.63 27.66 -20.66
CA GLU A 498 -45.59 26.23 -20.47
C GLU A 498 -45.80 25.81 -18.99
N PHE A 499 -45.54 26.72 -18.05
CA PHE A 499 -45.86 26.52 -16.63
C PHE A 499 -47.32 26.81 -16.28
N ASN A 500 -48.10 27.34 -17.19
CA ASN A 500 -49.45 27.90 -16.91
C ASN A 500 -49.46 28.98 -15.80
N ILE A 501 -48.34 29.70 -15.63
CA ILE A 501 -48.19 30.78 -14.62
C ILE A 501 -48.57 32.13 -15.27
N ALA A 502 -47.91 32.43 -16.40
CA ALA A 502 -48.12 33.67 -17.13
C ALA A 502 -47.66 33.51 -18.58
N ASN A 503 -48.34 34.18 -19.52
CA ASN A 503 -48.06 34.04 -20.95
C ASN A 503 -46.96 35.03 -21.39
N TYR A 504 -45.71 34.75 -20.98
CA TYR A 504 -44.52 35.45 -21.45
C TYR A 504 -43.28 34.54 -21.43
N LEU A 505 -42.27 34.91 -22.20
CA LEU A 505 -40.99 34.23 -22.31
C LEU A 505 -39.89 35.22 -21.90
N THR A 506 -38.85 34.71 -21.22
CA THR A 506 -37.65 35.49 -20.90
C THR A 506 -36.43 34.88 -21.51
N ASN A 507 -35.64 35.70 -22.21
CA ASN A 507 -34.33 35.38 -22.74
C ASN A 507 -33.27 36.15 -21.93
N SER A 508 -32.48 35.45 -21.13
CA SER A 508 -31.42 36.06 -20.33
C SER A 508 -30.07 35.62 -20.83
N ALA A 509 -29.16 36.55 -21.08
CA ALA A 509 -27.77 36.29 -21.40
C ALA A 509 -26.89 37.14 -20.48
N GLY A 510 -25.88 36.48 -19.88
CA GLY A 510 -25.02 37.17 -18.93
C GLY A 510 -23.56 36.73 -19.03
N VAL A 511 -22.68 37.63 -18.59
CA VAL A 511 -21.28 37.38 -18.38
C VAL A 511 -20.87 37.82 -16.98
N GLY A 512 -20.05 36.99 -16.34
CA GLY A 512 -19.58 37.25 -14.98
C GLY A 512 -18.07 37.20 -14.86
N LEU A 513 -17.54 38.02 -13.98
CA LEU A 513 -16.17 38.05 -13.51
C LEU A 513 -16.17 37.75 -12.03
N GLN A 514 -15.29 36.84 -11.63
CA GLN A 514 -15.09 36.47 -10.22
C GLN A 514 -13.65 36.66 -9.83
N PHE A 515 -13.41 37.29 -8.71
CA PHE A 515 -12.10 37.38 -8.07
C PHE A 515 -12.19 36.89 -6.64
N GLY A 516 -11.15 36.17 -6.18
CA GLY A 516 -11.06 35.70 -4.81
C GLY A 516 -9.68 36.00 -4.23
N TYR A 517 -9.63 36.63 -3.06
CA TYR A 517 -8.39 36.93 -2.35
C TYR A 517 -8.31 36.08 -1.07
N PRO A 518 -7.28 35.25 -0.89
CA PRO A 518 -7.07 34.48 0.33
C PRO A 518 -6.56 35.41 1.45
N ILE A 519 -7.31 35.51 2.55
CA ILE A 519 -6.88 36.23 3.76
C ILE A 519 -5.99 35.31 4.62
N SER A 520 -6.35 34.03 4.69
CA SER A 520 -5.62 32.98 5.38
C SER A 520 -5.88 31.62 4.70
N ASP A 521 -5.26 30.55 5.19
CA ASP A 521 -5.52 29.19 4.66
C ASP A 521 -6.99 28.76 4.80
N THR A 522 -7.74 29.37 5.71
CA THR A 522 -9.14 29.05 5.99
C THR A 522 -10.14 30.17 5.63
N GLN A 523 -9.69 31.35 5.22
CA GLN A 523 -10.55 32.49 4.96
C GLN A 523 -10.27 33.13 3.60
N ARG A 524 -11.34 33.45 2.88
CA ARG A 524 -11.28 34.09 1.56
C ARG A 524 -12.33 35.18 1.42
N VAL A 525 -11.99 36.27 0.74
CA VAL A 525 -12.94 37.28 0.27
C VAL A 525 -13.06 37.16 -1.24
N GLY A 526 -14.28 37.12 -1.72
CA GLY A 526 -14.64 37.10 -3.14
C GLY A 526 -15.35 38.36 -3.59
N LEU A 527 -15.13 38.75 -4.83
CA LEU A 527 -15.84 39.79 -5.55
C LEU A 527 -16.38 39.21 -6.85
N ASN A 528 -17.68 39.23 -7.02
CA ASN A 528 -18.37 38.80 -8.24
C ASN A 528 -19.00 40.02 -8.91
N ILE A 529 -18.75 40.18 -10.21
CA ILE A 529 -19.35 41.24 -11.03
C ILE A 529 -20.03 40.53 -12.19
N THR A 530 -21.34 40.71 -12.32
CA THR A 530 -22.14 40.05 -13.37
C THR A 530 -22.91 41.13 -14.12
N TYR A 531 -22.80 41.12 -15.44
CA TYR A 531 -23.66 41.85 -16.35
C TYR A 531 -24.65 40.88 -16.97
N ASP A 532 -25.93 41.21 -16.88
CA ASP A 532 -27.04 40.41 -17.35
C ASP A 532 -27.97 41.25 -18.23
N LYS A 533 -28.37 40.69 -19.35
CA LYS A 533 -29.37 41.25 -20.25
C LYS A 533 -30.53 40.30 -20.36
N THR A 534 -31.69 40.73 -19.94
CA THR A 534 -32.94 39.97 -20.02
C THR A 534 -33.88 40.64 -21.00
N ASP A 535 -34.36 39.90 -21.99
CA ASP A 535 -35.39 40.30 -22.91
C ASP A 535 -36.68 39.53 -22.53
N ILE A 536 -37.77 40.26 -22.38
CA ILE A 536 -39.09 39.71 -22.03
C ILE A 536 -39.99 39.82 -23.24
N ASP A 537 -40.36 38.66 -23.80
CA ASP A 537 -41.29 38.60 -24.90
C ASP A 537 -42.69 38.22 -24.38
N SER A 538 -43.67 39.07 -24.68
CA SER A 538 -45.04 38.80 -24.32
C SER A 538 -45.70 37.85 -25.31
N GLY A 539 -46.31 36.77 -24.80
CA GLY A 539 -47.10 35.86 -25.62
C GLY A 539 -48.35 36.54 -26.26
N THR A 540 -49.11 35.75 -26.98
CA THR A 540 -50.25 36.22 -27.76
C THR A 540 -51.39 36.83 -26.94
N LEU A 541 -51.50 36.50 -25.65
CA LEU A 541 -52.51 37.04 -24.71
C LEU A 541 -51.85 37.24 -23.32
N PRO A 542 -50.94 38.21 -23.17
CA PRO A 542 -50.30 38.46 -21.88
C PRO A 542 -51.31 38.97 -20.84
N ALA A 543 -51.02 38.73 -19.55
CA ALA A 543 -51.71 39.35 -18.46
C ALA A 543 -51.60 40.88 -18.59
N ARG A 544 -52.68 41.62 -18.22
CA ARG A 544 -52.70 43.06 -18.38
C ARG A 544 -51.55 43.75 -17.65
N GLU A 545 -51.22 43.30 -16.47
CA GLU A 545 -50.11 43.81 -15.68
C GLU A 545 -48.78 43.71 -16.41
N ILE A 546 -48.50 42.56 -17.11
CA ILE A 546 -47.31 42.36 -17.91
C ILE A 546 -47.30 43.28 -19.12
N SER A 547 -48.41 43.37 -19.83
CA SER A 547 -48.54 44.25 -20.99
C SER A 547 -48.37 45.74 -20.60
N ASP A 548 -48.95 46.17 -19.50
CA ASP A 548 -48.84 47.56 -18.98
C ASP A 548 -47.38 47.83 -18.55
N PHE A 549 -46.72 46.88 -17.89
CA PHE A 549 -45.31 46.94 -17.49
C PHE A 549 -44.37 47.05 -18.70
N LEU A 550 -44.51 46.17 -19.68
CA LEU A 550 -43.66 46.19 -20.88
C LEU A 550 -43.90 47.43 -21.75
N THR A 551 -45.12 48.00 -21.71
CA THR A 551 -45.42 49.25 -22.40
C THR A 551 -44.77 50.44 -21.72
N SER A 552 -44.67 50.43 -20.39
CA SER A 552 -44.11 51.57 -19.62
C SER A 552 -42.59 51.50 -19.52
N GLU A 553 -42.01 50.31 -19.29
CA GLU A 553 -40.56 50.12 -18.97
C GLU A 553 -39.75 49.52 -20.12
N GLY A 554 -40.44 49.03 -21.19
CA GLY A 554 -39.79 48.30 -22.28
C GLY A 554 -39.64 46.82 -21.99
N ASN A 555 -39.05 46.10 -22.96
CA ASN A 555 -38.89 44.63 -22.88
C ASN A 555 -37.47 44.18 -22.61
N ILE A 556 -36.50 45.07 -22.62
CA ILE A 556 -35.08 44.77 -22.40
C ILE A 556 -34.61 45.38 -21.09
N PHE A 557 -34.09 44.53 -20.20
CA PHE A 557 -33.56 44.93 -18.91
C PHE A 557 -32.08 44.57 -18.83
N GLU A 558 -31.24 45.55 -18.54
CA GLU A 558 -29.82 45.37 -18.34
C GLU A 558 -29.48 45.58 -16.87
N THR A 559 -28.81 44.59 -16.27
CA THR A 559 -28.51 44.59 -14.84
C THR A 559 -27.01 44.42 -14.64
N LEU A 560 -26.39 45.26 -13.85
CA LEU A 560 -25.03 45.10 -13.35
C LEU A 560 -25.09 44.75 -11.87
N SER A 561 -24.73 43.55 -11.52
CA SER A 561 -24.68 43.06 -10.16
C SER A 561 -23.24 43.01 -9.64
N VAL A 562 -23.01 43.52 -8.44
CA VAL A 562 -21.73 43.45 -7.73
C VAL A 562 -22.00 42.81 -6.37
N GLN A 563 -21.34 41.71 -6.11
CA GLN A 563 -21.48 40.94 -4.89
C GLN A 563 -20.11 40.72 -4.23
N ALA A 564 -20.01 41.09 -2.95
CA ALA A 564 -18.88 40.74 -2.11
C ALA A 564 -19.25 39.56 -1.20
N VAL A 565 -18.38 38.55 -1.14
CA VAL A 565 -18.61 37.33 -0.35
C VAL A 565 -17.37 37.12 0.55
N TRP A 566 -17.63 36.90 1.83
CA TRP A 566 -16.60 36.38 2.74
C TRP A 566 -16.94 34.94 3.09
N SER A 567 -15.95 34.06 3.02
CA SER A 567 -16.10 32.66 3.36
C SER A 567 -15.03 32.19 4.33
N ARG A 568 -15.39 31.27 5.22
CA ARG A 568 -14.50 30.58 6.13
C ARG A 568 -14.77 29.07 6.02
N VAL A 569 -13.72 28.28 5.83
CA VAL A 569 -13.74 26.82 5.76
C VAL A 569 -13.31 26.21 7.08
#